data_2c280a946eb9d3e40c5db8d4dac864a8
#
_entry.id   2c280a946eb9d3e40c5db8d4dac864a8
#
_cell.length_a   1.000
_cell.length_b   1.000
_cell.length_c   1.000
_cell.angle_alpha   90.00
_cell.angle_beta   90.00
_cell.angle_gamma   90.00
#
_symmetry.space_group_name_H-M   'P 1'
#
loop_
_entity.id
_entity.type
_entity.pdbx_description
1 polymer ?
#
loop_
_entity_poly.entity_id
_entity_poly.type
_entity_poly.pdbx_seq_one_letter_code
_entity_poly.pdbx_strand_id
1 'polypeptide(L)'
;MPNLQEGIYYASGMKPGKFFAVLFLSTVKGTNAVKAGEALGRLWKLYENLKKGIVPDLSGETVPDGSMTVMAGYGPKAFELAGCRRSIPSALRSFGRFAAPLSKGGGPILQGSGLSFRHRTSRNAGDEPFVFQFIADTPLAVHRAVVETWKLLEDWKRQKGHSTLKMGRCYSGFQRDDRRSWIDFHDGISNMKSEQRYDAIAVKPAGYSEEQWTEGGTYMTFMRIHTDLSKWRKLSRQQQEIIIGRAKLSGYPLVAVDPSGNPIVQAGCPFTSKRITDPGQQAYFEPPNVSDSSAMRHSHVQLANHHLQPISDPSSLRIYRQGYEFFDEVTAPPYFEVGLNFVSFQDTPERVFKLLTQGSWLGGTNLGGDPAQAIPGSESLLSVEAAGSYLVPPLRADEVFPGSTELLQ
;
A
#
# COMPACT_ATOMS: atom_id res chain seq x y z
N MET A 1 -11.55 17.37 -14.54
CA MET A 1 -10.98 16.01 -14.68
C MET A 1 -10.39 15.64 -13.34
N PRO A 2 -10.37 14.36 -12.97
CA PRO A 2 -9.71 13.95 -11.75
C PRO A 2 -8.22 14.28 -11.79
N ASN A 3 -7.73 14.93 -10.75
CA ASN A 3 -6.34 15.43 -10.66
C ASN A 3 -5.42 14.49 -9.88
N LEU A 4 -5.75 13.20 -9.79
CA LEU A 4 -4.89 12.22 -9.14
C LEU A 4 -3.61 12.00 -9.93
N GLN A 5 -2.51 11.80 -9.21
CA GLN A 5 -1.22 11.51 -9.80
C GLN A 5 -1.20 10.17 -10.55
N GLU A 6 -0.22 10.00 -11.42
CA GLU A 6 0.04 8.75 -12.12
C GLU A 6 0.36 7.60 -11.14
N GLY A 7 0.25 6.36 -11.62
CA GLY A 7 0.52 5.17 -10.80
C GLY A 7 -0.60 4.82 -9.82
N ILE A 8 -1.69 5.57 -9.83
CA ILE A 8 -2.92 5.24 -9.10
C ILE A 8 -3.96 4.81 -10.15
N TYR A 9 -4.29 3.53 -10.19
CA TYR A 9 -5.12 2.96 -11.25
C TYR A 9 -6.60 2.97 -10.89
N TYR A 10 -7.20 4.13 -10.90
CA TYR A 10 -8.58 4.37 -10.44
C TYR A 10 -9.63 4.38 -11.54
N ALA A 11 -9.24 4.57 -12.81
CA ALA A 11 -10.19 4.67 -13.91
C ALA A 11 -10.37 3.33 -14.65
N SER A 12 -11.52 3.16 -15.32
CA SER A 12 -11.79 2.00 -16.16
C SER A 12 -10.77 1.91 -17.30
N GLY A 13 -10.32 0.70 -17.60
CA GLY A 13 -9.31 0.44 -18.65
C GLY A 13 -7.86 0.69 -18.23
N MET A 14 -7.61 1.36 -17.13
CA MET A 14 -6.26 1.49 -16.59
C MET A 14 -5.78 0.14 -16.02
N LYS A 15 -4.58 -0.27 -16.41
CA LYS A 15 -3.94 -1.48 -15.90
C LYS A 15 -2.66 -1.12 -15.18
N PRO A 16 -2.41 -1.66 -13.98
CA PRO A 16 -1.15 -1.46 -13.30
C PRO A 16 -0.01 -2.15 -14.08
N GLY A 17 1.15 -1.50 -14.10
CA GLY A 17 2.38 -2.15 -14.50
C GLY A 17 2.72 -3.31 -13.57
N LYS A 18 3.48 -4.27 -14.07
CA LYS A 18 3.80 -5.51 -13.34
C LYS A 18 4.83 -5.31 -12.23
N PHE A 19 5.68 -4.30 -12.32
CA PHE A 19 6.80 -4.07 -11.41
C PHE A 19 6.62 -2.77 -10.64
N PHE A 20 7.02 -2.81 -9.40
CA PHE A 20 6.86 -1.77 -8.42
C PHE A 20 8.17 -1.48 -7.72
N ALA A 21 8.45 -0.21 -7.46
CA ALA A 21 9.42 0.19 -6.46
C ALA A 21 8.89 1.40 -5.68
N VAL A 22 9.15 1.43 -4.39
CA VAL A 22 8.91 2.58 -3.54
C VAL A 22 10.23 3.02 -2.92
N LEU A 23 10.50 4.32 -2.99
CA LEU A 23 11.71 4.93 -2.47
C LEU A 23 11.35 6.00 -1.43
N PHE A 24 11.91 5.87 -0.24
CA PHE A 24 11.76 6.83 0.83
C PHE A 24 12.98 7.74 0.89
N LEU A 25 12.75 9.04 1.01
CA LEU A 25 13.81 10.04 1.11
C LEU A 25 13.69 10.81 2.42
N SER A 26 14.83 11.00 3.07
CA SER A 26 14.96 11.84 4.25
C SER A 26 15.69 13.14 3.90
N THR A 27 15.46 14.17 4.70
CA THR A 27 16.25 15.41 4.64
C THR A 27 17.54 15.29 5.47
N VAL A 28 18.56 16.01 5.07
CA VAL A 28 19.76 16.20 5.87
C VAL A 28 19.50 17.30 6.93
N LYS A 29 20.17 17.22 8.07
CA LYS A 29 20.01 18.20 9.16
C LYS A 29 20.19 19.63 8.65
N GLY A 30 19.25 20.52 8.98
CA GLY A 30 19.25 21.92 8.55
C GLY A 30 18.64 22.18 7.17
N THR A 31 18.07 21.17 6.53
CA THR A 31 17.26 21.35 5.31
C THR A 31 15.93 22.01 5.67
N ASN A 32 15.62 23.12 5.01
CA ASN A 32 14.31 23.78 5.06
C ASN A 32 13.44 23.38 3.86
N ALA A 33 12.20 23.85 3.83
CA ALA A 33 11.24 23.53 2.78
C ALA A 33 11.72 23.99 1.39
N VAL A 34 12.29 25.18 1.25
CA VAL A 34 12.79 25.71 -0.03
C VAL A 34 13.88 24.80 -0.61
N LYS A 35 14.91 24.46 0.20
CA LYS A 35 15.98 23.56 -0.25
C LYS A 35 15.46 22.16 -0.60
N ALA A 36 14.50 21.67 0.18
CA ALA A 36 13.85 20.40 -0.13
C ALA A 36 13.08 20.48 -1.45
N GLY A 37 12.34 21.56 -1.69
CA GLY A 37 11.61 21.83 -2.93
C GLY A 37 12.51 21.87 -4.16
N GLU A 38 13.64 22.60 -4.08
CA GLU A 38 14.63 22.63 -5.17
C GLU A 38 15.16 21.21 -5.50
N ALA A 39 15.46 20.43 -4.47
CA ALA A 39 15.96 19.07 -4.65
C ALA A 39 14.90 18.15 -5.25
N LEU A 40 13.66 18.24 -4.77
CA LEU A 40 12.53 17.47 -5.32
C LEU A 40 12.20 17.86 -6.77
N GLY A 41 12.28 19.15 -7.11
CA GLY A 41 12.07 19.60 -8.49
C GLY A 41 13.09 19.01 -9.45
N ARG A 42 14.35 18.88 -9.04
CA ARG A 42 15.39 18.22 -9.85
C ARG A 42 15.15 16.71 -9.96
N LEU A 43 14.73 16.05 -8.88
CA LEU A 43 14.36 14.63 -8.93
C LEU A 43 13.16 14.41 -9.85
N TRP A 44 12.14 15.28 -9.74
CA TRP A 44 10.97 15.19 -10.61
C TRP A 44 11.35 15.32 -12.09
N LYS A 45 12.21 16.28 -12.42
CA LYS A 45 12.74 16.44 -13.77
C LYS A 45 13.50 15.21 -14.26
N LEU A 46 14.30 14.58 -13.40
CA LEU A 46 14.94 13.30 -13.69
C LEU A 46 13.89 12.24 -14.05
N TYR A 47 12.85 12.08 -13.23
CA TYR A 47 11.83 11.07 -13.47
C TYR A 47 11.03 11.32 -14.75
N GLU A 48 10.69 12.59 -15.03
CA GLU A 48 10.04 12.96 -16.29
C GLU A 48 10.92 12.64 -17.52
N ASN A 49 12.24 12.75 -17.39
CA ASN A 49 13.17 12.33 -18.44
C ASN A 49 13.19 10.80 -18.58
N LEU A 50 13.27 10.07 -17.45
CA LEU A 50 13.25 8.60 -17.47
C LEU A 50 11.97 8.03 -18.09
N LYS A 51 10.83 8.67 -17.87
CA LYS A 51 9.55 8.34 -18.55
C LYS A 51 9.58 8.51 -20.06
N LYS A 52 10.55 9.25 -20.58
CA LYS A 52 10.80 9.45 -22.02
C LYS A 52 11.98 8.61 -22.54
N GLY A 53 12.50 7.71 -21.70
CA GLY A 53 13.66 6.92 -22.02
C GLY A 53 14.98 7.71 -22.03
N ILE A 54 15.00 8.93 -21.47
CA ILE A 54 16.19 9.79 -21.43
C ILE A 54 16.91 9.55 -20.11
N VAL A 55 18.13 9.02 -20.20
CA VAL A 55 19.01 8.73 -19.05
C VAL A 55 20.18 9.70 -19.07
N PRO A 56 20.56 10.33 -17.94
CA PRO A 56 21.61 11.37 -17.89
C PRO A 56 22.94 10.96 -18.52
N ASP A 57 23.42 9.75 -18.24
CA ASP A 57 24.72 9.25 -18.73
C ASP A 57 24.67 8.64 -20.15
N LEU A 58 23.51 8.67 -20.79
CA LEU A 58 23.28 8.10 -22.13
C LEU A 58 22.77 9.17 -23.09
N SER A 59 23.40 10.35 -23.07
CA SER A 59 22.99 11.46 -23.96
C SER A 59 23.07 11.07 -25.41
N GLY A 60 21.99 11.30 -26.16
CA GLY A 60 21.89 10.93 -27.58
C GLY A 60 21.23 9.57 -27.83
N GLU A 61 20.96 8.77 -26.79
CA GLU A 61 20.22 7.52 -26.91
C GLU A 61 18.93 7.57 -26.09
N THR A 62 17.91 6.88 -26.56
CA THR A 62 16.69 6.60 -25.78
C THR A 62 16.67 5.13 -25.40
N VAL A 63 16.31 4.87 -24.16
CA VAL A 63 16.18 3.50 -23.65
C VAL A 63 14.71 3.17 -23.41
N PRO A 64 14.32 1.89 -23.39
CA PRO A 64 12.95 1.51 -23.05
C PRO A 64 12.55 2.06 -21.68
N ASP A 65 11.46 2.81 -21.64
CA ASP A 65 10.92 3.46 -20.44
C ASP A 65 10.04 2.53 -19.59
N GLY A 66 9.60 1.41 -20.17
CA GLY A 66 8.73 0.42 -19.55
C GLY A 66 7.36 0.98 -19.15
N SER A 67 6.87 2.00 -19.84
CA SER A 67 5.61 2.69 -19.49
C SER A 67 5.58 3.14 -18.01
N MET A 68 6.72 3.64 -17.55
CA MET A 68 6.90 4.01 -16.13
C MET A 68 5.99 5.16 -15.73
N THR A 69 5.33 4.98 -14.58
CA THR A 69 4.59 6.04 -13.88
C THR A 69 5.29 6.40 -12.59
N VAL A 70 5.15 7.65 -12.17
CA VAL A 70 5.78 8.20 -10.97
C VAL A 70 4.75 8.92 -10.12
N MET A 71 4.76 8.66 -8.83
CA MET A 71 3.93 9.34 -7.84
C MET A 71 4.79 9.85 -6.70
N ALA A 72 4.53 11.06 -6.24
CA ALA A 72 5.16 11.68 -5.08
C ALA A 72 4.18 11.79 -3.91
N GLY A 73 4.64 11.45 -2.71
CA GLY A 73 3.85 11.58 -1.48
C GLY A 73 4.65 12.24 -0.34
N TYR A 74 3.92 12.87 0.58
CA TYR A 74 4.43 13.68 1.68
C TYR A 74 4.01 13.08 3.01
N GLY A 75 4.99 12.61 3.78
CA GLY A 75 4.78 12.12 5.13
C GLY A 75 4.67 13.25 6.16
N PRO A 76 4.31 12.94 7.41
CA PRO A 76 4.17 13.95 8.48
C PRO A 76 5.36 14.89 8.62
N LYS A 77 6.59 14.39 8.49
CA LYS A 77 7.81 15.17 8.62
C LYS A 77 8.06 16.18 7.51
N ALA A 78 7.41 16.06 6.36
CA ALA A 78 7.50 17.07 5.31
C ALA A 78 6.94 18.40 5.77
N PHE A 79 5.89 18.36 6.58
CA PHE A 79 5.20 19.52 7.13
C PHE A 79 5.92 20.14 8.33
N GLU A 80 6.91 19.44 8.90
CA GLU A 80 7.75 19.92 10.01
C GLU A 80 8.98 20.70 9.51
N LEU A 81 9.19 20.76 8.19
CA LEU A 81 10.32 21.50 7.62
C LEU A 81 10.13 23.00 7.81
N ALA A 82 11.19 23.68 8.26
CA ALA A 82 11.16 25.12 8.41
C ALA A 82 10.81 25.82 7.08
N GLY A 83 9.81 26.69 7.11
CA GLY A 83 9.32 27.39 5.93
C GLY A 83 8.31 26.59 5.09
N CYS A 84 7.83 25.43 5.58
CA CYS A 84 6.70 24.76 4.95
C CYS A 84 5.45 25.66 5.03
N ARG A 85 4.77 25.85 3.91
CA ARG A 85 3.64 26.79 3.83
C ARG A 85 2.35 26.27 4.46
N ARG A 86 2.19 24.97 4.50
CA ARG A 86 0.98 24.32 5.01
C ARG A 86 1.23 23.55 6.29
N SER A 87 0.24 23.62 7.15
CA SER A 87 0.20 22.74 8.31
C SER A 87 -0.07 21.30 7.87
N ILE A 88 0.38 20.35 8.66
CA ILE A 88 0.08 18.94 8.44
C ILE A 88 -1.44 18.71 8.46
N PRO A 89 -2.03 18.05 7.46
CA PRO A 89 -3.44 17.71 7.45
C PRO A 89 -3.83 16.91 8.70
N SER A 90 -5.02 17.20 9.23
CA SER A 90 -5.52 16.62 10.48
C SER A 90 -5.54 15.08 10.45
N ALA A 91 -5.99 14.51 9.35
CA ALA A 91 -6.01 13.07 9.14
C ALA A 91 -4.58 12.46 9.15
N LEU A 92 -3.64 13.10 8.48
CA LEU A 92 -2.24 12.65 8.46
C LEU A 92 -1.56 12.83 9.81
N ARG A 93 -1.89 13.90 10.55
CA ARG A 93 -1.39 14.13 11.92
C ARG A 93 -1.82 13.01 12.86
N SER A 94 -3.06 12.59 12.76
CA SER A 94 -3.65 11.59 13.66
C SER A 94 -3.29 10.16 13.28
N PHE A 95 -3.20 9.85 11.98
CA PHE A 95 -3.11 8.47 11.48
C PHE A 95 -1.93 8.24 10.52
N GLY A 96 -1.06 9.21 10.33
CA GLY A 96 0.04 9.14 9.36
C GLY A 96 1.25 8.32 9.81
N ARG A 97 1.40 8.09 11.11
CA ARG A 97 2.57 7.40 11.66
C ARG A 97 2.21 6.02 12.16
N PHE A 98 2.91 5.04 11.64
CA PHE A 98 2.91 3.68 12.13
C PHE A 98 4.26 3.45 12.82
N ALA A 99 4.33 3.61 14.13
CA ALA A 99 5.55 3.30 14.85
C ALA A 99 5.53 1.86 15.31
N ALA A 100 6.63 1.14 15.14
CA ALA A 100 6.88 -0.05 15.92
C ALA A 100 6.79 0.31 17.41
N PRO A 101 6.30 -0.57 18.29
CA PRO A 101 6.32 -0.33 19.71
C PRO A 101 7.77 -0.22 20.19
N LEU A 102 8.30 0.99 20.19
CA LEU A 102 9.57 1.28 20.82
C LEU A 102 9.33 1.35 22.32
N SER A 103 10.04 0.51 23.04
CA SER A 103 10.22 0.63 24.46
C SER A 103 10.64 2.05 24.80
N LYS A 104 9.85 2.76 25.54
CA LYS A 104 10.00 4.09 26.15
C LYS A 104 9.19 5.20 25.48
N GLY A 105 7.96 5.35 25.93
CA GLY A 105 7.24 6.62 25.95
C GLY A 105 6.48 7.05 24.71
N GLY A 106 6.66 6.43 23.57
CA GLY A 106 5.79 6.62 22.40
C GLY A 106 4.90 5.39 22.25
N GLY A 107 3.64 5.51 22.57
CA GLY A 107 2.69 4.42 22.37
C GLY A 107 2.67 3.98 20.91
N PRO A 108 2.42 2.70 20.63
CA PRO A 108 2.29 2.22 19.27
C PRO A 108 1.14 2.94 18.60
N ILE A 109 1.37 3.45 17.40
CA ILE A 109 0.31 4.06 16.60
C ILE A 109 -0.68 2.98 16.14
N LEU A 110 -0.23 1.75 15.97
CA LEU A 110 -1.08 0.57 15.84
C LEU A 110 -1.19 -0.12 17.19
N GLN A 111 -2.18 0.30 17.98
CA GLN A 111 -2.62 -0.45 19.16
C GLN A 111 -3.71 -1.44 18.73
N GLY A 112 -3.31 -2.63 18.44
CA GLY A 112 -4.23 -3.74 18.21
C GLY A 112 -3.47 -5.02 18.43
N SER A 113 -4.14 -6.05 18.89
CA SER A 113 -3.58 -7.38 19.13
C SER A 113 -3.08 -8.08 17.86
N GLY A 114 -2.80 -7.33 16.78
CA GLY A 114 -2.82 -7.94 15.51
C GLY A 114 -1.55 -7.91 14.68
N LEU A 115 -0.96 -6.77 14.40
CA LEU A 115 0.24 -6.74 13.57
C LEU A 115 1.49 -6.72 14.44
N SER A 116 2.28 -7.79 14.40
CA SER A 116 3.60 -7.77 15.00
C SER A 116 4.56 -7.01 14.08
N PHE A 117 5.16 -5.94 14.60
CA PHE A 117 6.27 -5.28 13.92
C PHE A 117 7.55 -6.05 14.21
N ARG A 118 8.28 -6.42 13.16
CA ARG A 118 9.61 -6.97 13.34
C ARG A 118 10.54 -5.88 13.86
N HIS A 119 11.12 -6.09 15.02
CA HIS A 119 12.26 -5.31 15.51
C HIS A 119 13.49 -5.67 14.68
N ARG A 120 13.62 -5.15 13.47
CA ARG A 120 14.92 -5.05 12.83
C ARG A 120 15.40 -3.62 12.98
N THR A 121 16.36 -3.49 13.86
CA THR A 121 17.34 -2.44 13.98
C THR A 121 17.35 -1.51 12.79
N SER A 122 17.03 -0.26 13.05
CA SER A 122 17.20 0.88 12.20
C SER A 122 16.02 1.23 11.26
N ARG A 123 15.38 2.31 11.65
CA ARG A 123 14.58 3.21 10.82
C ARG A 123 13.47 2.55 10.04
N ASN A 124 12.32 2.51 10.65
CA ASN A 124 11.08 2.17 9.98
C ASN A 124 10.87 3.11 8.80
N ALA A 125 10.78 2.58 7.59
CA ALA A 125 10.19 3.31 6.48
C ALA A 125 8.78 3.75 6.90
N GLY A 126 8.43 5.00 6.60
CA GLY A 126 7.16 5.59 7.02
C GLY A 126 7.33 6.82 7.91
N ASP A 127 8.54 7.07 8.38
CA ASP A 127 8.90 8.29 9.10
C ASP A 127 9.67 9.30 8.23
N GLU A 128 9.93 8.94 6.98
CA GLU A 128 10.56 9.81 5.99
C GLU A 128 9.59 10.89 5.52
N PRO A 129 10.08 12.13 5.27
CA PRO A 129 9.24 13.21 4.77
C PRO A 129 8.72 12.97 3.36
N PHE A 130 9.43 12.22 2.52
CA PHE A 130 9.06 12.05 1.12
C PHE A 130 9.09 10.60 0.69
N VAL A 131 8.15 10.25 -0.17
CA VAL A 131 8.06 8.94 -0.81
C VAL A 131 7.85 9.12 -2.31
N PHE A 132 8.53 8.30 -3.11
CA PHE A 132 8.25 8.14 -4.53
C PHE A 132 7.84 6.70 -4.81
N GLN A 133 6.77 6.53 -5.58
CA GLN A 133 6.35 5.24 -6.09
C GLN A 133 6.61 5.20 -7.59
N PHE A 134 7.25 4.14 -8.04
CA PHE A 134 7.49 3.85 -9.45
C PHE A 134 6.75 2.56 -9.81
N ILE A 135 6.00 2.58 -10.90
CA ILE A 135 5.36 1.39 -11.44
C ILE A 135 5.66 1.33 -12.94
N ALA A 136 6.04 0.14 -13.43
CA ALA A 136 6.37 -0.06 -14.83
C ALA A 136 6.09 -1.49 -15.29
N ASP A 137 6.17 -1.71 -16.60
CA ASP A 137 6.01 -3.03 -17.21
C ASP A 137 7.29 -3.87 -17.15
N THR A 138 8.43 -3.25 -16.81
CA THR A 138 9.71 -3.93 -16.68
C THR A 138 10.40 -3.63 -15.36
N PRO A 139 11.13 -4.60 -14.78
CA PRO A 139 11.86 -4.37 -13.53
C PRO A 139 13.00 -3.36 -13.73
N LEU A 140 13.61 -3.33 -14.93
CA LEU A 140 14.68 -2.41 -15.25
C LEU A 140 14.24 -0.95 -15.09
N ALA A 141 13.04 -0.59 -15.55
CA ALA A 141 12.56 0.79 -15.48
C ALA A 141 12.42 1.28 -14.03
N VAL A 142 11.77 0.50 -13.15
CA VAL A 142 11.62 0.88 -11.75
C VAL A 142 12.94 0.91 -10.98
N HIS A 143 13.84 -0.06 -11.24
CA HIS A 143 15.13 -0.09 -10.59
C HIS A 143 16.06 1.01 -11.10
N ARG A 144 15.97 1.36 -12.39
CA ARG A 144 16.70 2.49 -12.95
C ARG A 144 16.32 3.80 -12.27
N ALA A 145 15.04 4.05 -12.04
CA ALA A 145 14.60 5.25 -11.32
C ALA A 145 15.25 5.36 -9.94
N VAL A 146 15.38 4.25 -9.21
CA VAL A 146 16.06 4.21 -7.91
C VAL A 146 17.56 4.48 -8.05
N VAL A 147 18.23 3.82 -9.01
CA VAL A 147 19.68 3.98 -9.24
C VAL A 147 20.02 5.39 -9.70
N GLU A 148 19.27 5.96 -10.63
CA GLU A 148 19.50 7.32 -11.10
C GLU A 148 19.21 8.36 -9.99
N THR A 149 18.26 8.09 -9.10
CA THR A 149 18.07 8.92 -7.89
C THR A 149 19.34 8.91 -7.04
N TRP A 150 19.89 7.74 -6.76
CA TRP A 150 21.13 7.61 -5.98
C TRP A 150 22.29 8.35 -6.63
N LYS A 151 22.51 8.17 -7.94
CA LYS A 151 23.56 8.87 -8.68
C LYS A 151 23.42 10.39 -8.55
N LEU A 152 22.23 10.92 -8.75
CA LEU A 152 21.98 12.36 -8.65
C LEU A 152 22.28 12.91 -7.25
N LEU A 153 21.90 12.17 -6.19
CA LEU A 153 22.20 12.58 -4.81
C LEU A 153 23.71 12.52 -4.48
N GLU A 154 24.41 11.51 -4.99
CA GLU A 154 25.88 11.42 -4.83
C GLU A 154 26.62 12.50 -5.64
N ASP A 155 26.14 12.84 -6.82
CA ASP A 155 26.69 13.96 -7.61
C ASP A 155 26.55 15.30 -6.87
N TRP A 156 25.40 15.56 -6.24
CA TRP A 156 25.24 16.78 -5.44
C TRP A 156 26.18 16.80 -4.26
N LYS A 157 26.35 15.68 -3.58
CA LYS A 157 27.29 15.57 -2.47
C LYS A 157 28.73 15.82 -2.93
N ARG A 158 29.13 15.29 -4.10
CA ARG A 158 30.44 15.48 -4.69
C ARG A 158 30.68 16.94 -5.11
N GLN A 159 29.69 17.57 -5.74
CA GLN A 159 29.81 18.94 -6.25
C GLN A 159 29.73 20.03 -5.19
N LYS A 160 28.88 19.84 -4.17
CA LYS A 160 28.56 20.83 -3.15
C LYS A 160 29.08 20.49 -1.75
N GLY A 161 29.76 19.38 -1.58
CA GLY A 161 30.20 18.87 -0.28
C GLY A 161 29.06 18.29 0.58
N HIS A 162 27.81 18.45 0.17
CA HIS A 162 26.63 17.91 0.86
C HIS A 162 25.47 17.68 -0.09
N SER A 163 24.60 16.76 0.26
CA SER A 163 23.30 16.61 -0.39
C SER A 163 22.20 17.15 0.53
N THR A 164 21.14 17.72 -0.05
CA THR A 164 19.95 18.17 0.69
C THR A 164 19.09 17.00 1.15
N LEU A 165 19.01 15.97 0.31
CA LEU A 165 18.27 14.75 0.54
C LEU A 165 19.23 13.57 0.66
N LYS A 166 18.77 12.53 1.31
CA LYS A 166 19.44 11.23 1.34
C LYS A 166 18.42 10.11 1.12
N MET A 167 18.86 9.06 0.49
CA MET A 167 18.05 7.85 0.36
C MET A 167 17.83 7.22 1.74
N GLY A 168 16.58 6.86 1.97
CA GLY A 168 16.17 5.98 3.04
C GLY A 168 16.09 4.54 2.53
N ARG A 169 14.97 3.87 2.82
CA ARG A 169 14.69 2.52 2.32
C ARG A 169 14.12 2.57 0.90
N CYS A 170 14.41 1.51 0.17
CA CYS A 170 13.76 1.20 -1.10
C CYS A 170 13.21 -0.23 -1.01
N TYR A 171 11.98 -0.41 -1.46
CA TYR A 171 11.36 -1.72 -1.56
C TYR A 171 10.86 -1.94 -2.98
N SER A 172 11.12 -3.10 -3.53
CA SER A 172 10.61 -3.50 -4.83
C SER A 172 9.63 -4.64 -4.73
N GLY A 173 8.84 -4.83 -5.77
CA GLY A 173 7.84 -5.90 -5.83
C GLY A 173 7.34 -6.10 -7.25
N PHE A 174 6.48 -7.10 -7.40
CA PHE A 174 5.94 -7.48 -8.69
C PHE A 174 4.53 -8.05 -8.54
N GLN A 175 3.76 -8.00 -9.62
CA GLN A 175 2.50 -8.72 -9.72
C GLN A 175 2.77 -10.08 -10.34
N ARG A 176 2.28 -11.12 -9.69
CA ARG A 176 2.40 -12.49 -10.21
C ARG A 176 1.44 -12.69 -11.39
N ASP A 177 1.91 -13.36 -12.43
CA ASP A 177 1.09 -13.65 -13.62
C ASP A 177 -0.08 -14.60 -13.32
N ASP A 178 0.05 -15.44 -12.28
CA ASP A 178 -1.00 -16.34 -11.82
C ASP A 178 -2.03 -15.63 -10.91
N ARG A 179 -1.82 -14.35 -10.58
CA ARG A 179 -2.65 -13.54 -9.67
C ARG A 179 -2.89 -14.19 -8.31
N ARG A 180 -1.88 -14.87 -7.79
CA ARG A 180 -1.90 -15.48 -6.46
C ARG A 180 -0.88 -14.81 -5.55
N SER A 181 -1.17 -14.81 -4.27
CA SER A 181 -0.20 -14.45 -3.24
C SER A 181 0.75 -15.63 -2.94
N TRP A 182 1.79 -15.39 -2.15
CA TRP A 182 2.73 -16.43 -1.72
C TRP A 182 2.10 -17.56 -0.90
N ILE A 183 0.89 -17.37 -0.40
CA ILE A 183 0.10 -18.39 0.27
C ILE A 183 -0.85 -19.14 -0.69
N ASP A 184 -0.69 -18.92 -2.00
CA ASP A 184 -1.38 -19.54 -3.13
C ASP A 184 -2.87 -19.21 -3.26
N PHE A 185 -3.38 -18.23 -2.55
CA PHE A 185 -4.75 -17.74 -2.75
C PHE A 185 -4.81 -16.67 -3.82
N HIS A 186 -5.92 -16.64 -4.55
CA HIS A 186 -6.16 -15.56 -5.51
C HIS A 186 -6.22 -14.21 -4.79
N ASP A 187 -5.43 -13.26 -5.27
CA ASP A 187 -5.42 -11.89 -4.77
C ASP A 187 -6.27 -10.96 -5.65
N GLY A 188 -6.66 -9.82 -5.09
CA GLY A 188 -7.38 -8.76 -5.80
C GLY A 188 -8.86 -9.02 -6.07
N ILE A 189 -9.43 -10.17 -5.67
CA ILE A 189 -10.82 -10.51 -5.97
C ILE A 189 -11.81 -9.52 -5.34
N SER A 190 -11.55 -9.01 -4.14
CA SER A 190 -12.44 -8.07 -3.43
C SER A 190 -12.06 -6.62 -3.61
N ASN A 191 -11.28 -6.29 -4.61
CA ASN A 191 -10.87 -4.92 -4.79
C ASN A 191 -12.03 -4.06 -5.34
N MET A 192 -11.97 -2.77 -5.06
CA MET A 192 -13.00 -1.82 -5.44
C MET A 192 -13.14 -1.74 -6.96
N LYS A 193 -14.36 -1.68 -7.47
CA LYS A 193 -14.64 -1.46 -8.89
C LYS A 193 -14.14 -0.11 -9.37
N SER A 194 -13.72 -0.01 -10.63
CA SER A 194 -13.10 1.20 -11.18
C SER A 194 -14.00 2.43 -11.07
N GLU A 195 -15.29 2.28 -11.31
CA GLU A 195 -16.29 3.36 -11.22
C GLU A 195 -16.47 3.93 -9.81
N GLN A 196 -16.08 3.17 -8.80
CA GLN A 196 -16.20 3.55 -7.39
C GLN A 196 -14.88 4.12 -6.82
N ARG A 197 -13.74 3.85 -7.48
CA ARG A 197 -12.41 4.10 -6.89
C ARG A 197 -12.18 5.56 -6.63
N TYR A 198 -12.42 6.43 -7.60
CA TYR A 198 -12.17 7.85 -7.46
C TYR A 198 -12.91 8.44 -6.26
N ASP A 199 -14.21 8.17 -6.16
CA ASP A 199 -15.05 8.69 -5.07
C ASP A 199 -14.63 8.19 -3.69
N ALA A 200 -14.05 7.01 -3.62
CA ALA A 200 -13.59 6.40 -2.38
C ALA A 200 -12.22 6.89 -1.93
N ILE A 201 -11.37 7.33 -2.87
CA ILE A 201 -9.98 7.66 -2.56
C ILE A 201 -9.65 9.14 -2.63
N ALA A 202 -10.43 9.93 -3.38
CA ALA A 202 -10.18 11.36 -3.51
C ALA A 202 -10.54 12.10 -2.23
N VAL A 203 -9.60 12.89 -1.75
CA VAL A 203 -9.82 13.77 -0.58
C VAL A 203 -10.87 14.80 -0.92
N LYS A 204 -11.87 14.92 -0.07
CA LYS A 204 -12.97 15.90 -0.15
C LYS A 204 -13.04 16.63 1.19
N PRO A 205 -12.31 17.76 1.35
CA PRO A 205 -12.34 18.52 2.59
C PRO A 205 -13.75 19.02 2.91
N ALA A 206 -14.10 19.01 4.18
CA ALA A 206 -15.41 19.49 4.62
C ALA A 206 -15.45 21.03 4.58
N GLY A 207 -16.35 21.59 3.77
CA GLY A 207 -16.60 23.03 3.73
C GLY A 207 -15.38 23.88 3.38
N TYR A 208 -15.37 25.13 3.86
CA TYR A 208 -14.21 26.04 3.75
C TYR A 208 -13.19 25.74 4.85
N SER A 209 -12.36 24.73 4.62
CA SER A 209 -11.33 24.34 5.57
C SER A 209 -9.94 24.85 5.12
N GLU A 210 -9.03 25.02 6.08
CA GLU A 210 -7.62 25.31 5.78
C GLU A 210 -6.95 24.17 4.98
N GLU A 211 -7.60 23.02 4.88
CA GLU A 211 -7.12 21.84 4.14
C GLU A 211 -7.68 21.76 2.71
N GLN A 212 -8.39 22.79 2.22
CA GLN A 212 -8.97 22.81 0.87
C GLN A 212 -7.92 22.54 -0.24
N TRP A 213 -6.67 22.86 0.00
CA TRP A 213 -5.57 22.60 -0.91
C TRP A 213 -5.31 21.10 -1.16
N THR A 214 -5.81 20.21 -0.30
CA THR A 214 -5.69 18.75 -0.47
C THR A 214 -6.76 18.15 -1.37
N GLU A 215 -7.79 18.93 -1.74
CA GLU A 215 -8.91 18.47 -2.54
C GLU A 215 -8.46 17.84 -3.86
N GLY A 216 -9.01 16.66 -4.16
CA GLY A 216 -8.66 15.89 -5.36
C GLY A 216 -7.34 15.13 -5.26
N GLY A 217 -6.60 15.28 -4.17
CA GLY A 217 -5.50 14.37 -3.81
C GLY A 217 -6.00 13.08 -3.19
N THR A 218 -5.10 12.29 -2.65
CA THR A 218 -5.41 11.05 -1.92
C THR A 218 -4.38 10.81 -0.82
N TYR A 219 -4.65 9.87 0.06
CA TYR A 219 -3.63 9.36 0.99
C TYR A 219 -3.20 7.97 0.53
N MET A 220 -1.90 7.77 0.44
CA MET A 220 -1.29 6.46 0.28
C MET A 220 -0.92 5.89 1.64
N THR A 221 -1.28 4.64 1.91
CA THR A 221 -0.70 3.87 3.01
C THR A 221 0.13 2.75 2.43
N PHE A 222 1.38 2.68 2.87
CA PHE A 222 2.32 1.62 2.53
C PHE A 222 2.61 0.76 3.75
N MET A 223 2.65 -0.56 3.56
CA MET A 223 3.16 -1.51 4.55
C MET A 223 3.97 -2.60 3.86
N ARG A 224 5.15 -2.88 4.39
CA ARG A 224 5.94 -4.05 4.03
C ARG A 224 5.56 -5.19 4.96
N ILE A 225 4.84 -6.16 4.46
CA ILE A 225 4.26 -7.26 5.24
C ILE A 225 4.97 -8.56 4.88
N HIS A 226 5.66 -9.17 5.83
CA HIS A 226 6.25 -10.49 5.70
C HIS A 226 5.22 -11.59 5.96
N THR A 227 5.33 -12.67 5.21
CA THR A 227 4.54 -13.90 5.39
C THR A 227 5.44 -15.02 5.90
N ASP A 228 5.13 -15.57 7.05
CA ASP A 228 5.83 -16.73 7.60
C ASP A 228 5.35 -18.01 6.93
N LEU A 229 6.00 -18.37 5.80
CA LEU A 229 5.67 -19.59 5.06
C LEU A 229 5.91 -20.86 5.85
N SER A 230 6.85 -20.85 6.82
CA SER A 230 7.11 -22.03 7.65
C SER A 230 5.94 -22.34 8.57
N LYS A 231 5.34 -21.29 9.16
CA LYS A 231 4.09 -21.43 9.93
C LYS A 231 2.92 -21.78 9.04
N TRP A 232 2.79 -21.08 7.90
CA TRP A 232 1.70 -21.30 6.95
C TRP A 232 1.65 -22.77 6.46
N ARG A 233 2.77 -23.36 6.16
CA ARG A 233 2.86 -24.76 5.69
C ARG A 233 2.51 -25.82 6.74
N LYS A 234 2.52 -25.48 8.03
CA LYS A 234 2.06 -26.39 9.10
C LYS A 234 0.55 -26.52 9.15
N LEU A 235 -0.17 -25.57 8.57
CA LEU A 235 -1.62 -25.61 8.51
C LEU A 235 -2.09 -26.57 7.41
N SER A 236 -3.10 -27.36 7.73
CA SER A 236 -3.80 -28.16 6.71
C SER A 236 -4.46 -27.23 5.69
N ARG A 237 -4.72 -27.73 4.49
CA ARG A 237 -5.43 -26.96 3.47
C ARG A 237 -6.78 -26.42 3.97
N GLN A 238 -7.53 -27.22 4.70
CA GLN A 238 -8.81 -26.81 5.27
C GLN A 238 -8.64 -25.65 6.27
N GLN A 239 -7.62 -25.72 7.13
CA GLN A 239 -7.31 -24.63 8.05
C GLN A 239 -6.92 -23.35 7.31
N GLN A 240 -6.08 -23.45 6.26
CA GLN A 240 -5.72 -22.32 5.41
C GLN A 240 -6.94 -21.68 4.75
N GLU A 241 -7.84 -22.50 4.20
CA GLU A 241 -9.06 -22.04 3.56
C GLU A 241 -10.02 -21.37 4.55
N ILE A 242 -10.15 -21.89 5.75
CA ILE A 242 -10.98 -21.28 6.82
C ILE A 242 -10.40 -19.93 7.26
N ILE A 243 -9.08 -19.83 7.47
CA ILE A 243 -8.42 -18.58 7.86
C ILE A 243 -8.65 -17.49 6.79
N ILE A 244 -8.53 -17.86 5.52
CA ILE A 244 -8.75 -16.92 4.42
C ILE A 244 -10.24 -16.69 4.14
N GLY A 245 -11.08 -17.71 4.30
CA GLY A 245 -12.49 -17.65 3.98
C GLY A 245 -12.80 -17.96 2.52
N ARG A 246 -11.87 -18.61 1.80
CA ARG A 246 -11.99 -18.93 0.38
C ARG A 246 -11.45 -20.32 0.07
N ALA A 247 -12.02 -20.96 -0.94
CA ALA A 247 -11.44 -22.15 -1.54
C ALA A 247 -10.15 -21.78 -2.28
N LYS A 248 -9.06 -22.47 -1.98
CA LYS A 248 -7.72 -22.16 -2.49
C LYS A 248 -7.63 -22.26 -4.01
N LEU A 249 -8.27 -23.24 -4.61
CA LEU A 249 -8.21 -23.46 -6.05
C LEU A 249 -9.11 -22.52 -6.85
N SER A 250 -10.38 -22.42 -6.46
CA SER A 250 -11.36 -21.64 -7.21
C SER A 250 -11.37 -20.16 -6.86
N GLY A 251 -10.93 -19.80 -5.63
CA GLY A 251 -11.08 -18.45 -5.10
C GLY A 251 -12.49 -18.13 -4.61
N TYR A 252 -13.45 -19.07 -4.73
CA TYR A 252 -14.80 -18.83 -4.24
C TYR A 252 -14.81 -18.67 -2.72
N PRO A 253 -15.64 -17.76 -2.18
CA PRO A 253 -15.89 -17.71 -0.75
C PRO A 253 -16.39 -19.07 -0.26
N LEU A 254 -15.95 -19.50 0.91
CA LEU A 254 -16.42 -20.75 1.52
C LEU A 254 -17.90 -20.67 1.89
N VAL A 255 -18.36 -19.48 2.21
CA VAL A 255 -19.76 -19.16 2.44
C VAL A 255 -20.18 -18.14 1.41
N ALA A 256 -20.90 -18.60 0.40
CA ALA A 256 -21.49 -17.78 -0.64
C ALA A 256 -22.99 -18.03 -0.66
N VAL A 257 -23.76 -17.00 -0.90
CA VAL A 257 -25.21 -17.12 -1.14
C VAL A 257 -25.50 -16.68 -2.57
N ASP A 258 -26.50 -17.31 -3.18
CA ASP A 258 -27.03 -16.87 -4.46
C ASP A 258 -27.84 -15.58 -4.30
N PRO A 259 -28.27 -14.92 -5.39
CA PRO A 259 -29.10 -13.71 -5.30
C PRO A 259 -30.42 -13.89 -4.54
N SER A 260 -30.84 -15.13 -4.30
CA SER A 260 -32.04 -15.49 -3.54
C SER A 260 -31.73 -15.73 -2.05
N GLY A 261 -30.47 -15.62 -1.62
CA GLY A 261 -30.05 -15.83 -0.24
C GLY A 261 -29.80 -17.29 0.11
N ASN A 262 -29.80 -18.21 -0.82
CA ASN A 262 -29.48 -19.60 -0.54
C ASN A 262 -27.99 -19.84 -0.55
N PRO A 263 -27.45 -20.61 0.41
CA PRO A 263 -26.03 -20.96 0.40
C PRO A 263 -25.65 -21.63 -0.93
N ILE A 264 -24.68 -21.07 -1.62
CA ILE A 264 -24.02 -21.74 -2.73
C ILE A 264 -23.13 -22.81 -2.13
N VAL A 265 -23.72 -23.95 -1.82
CA VAL A 265 -22.99 -25.11 -1.33
C VAL A 265 -22.12 -25.59 -2.48
N GLN A 266 -20.82 -25.46 -2.34
CA GLN A 266 -19.89 -26.17 -3.21
C GLN A 266 -19.91 -27.67 -2.89
N ALA A 267 -21.05 -28.30 -3.14
CA ALA A 267 -21.13 -29.75 -3.20
C ALA A 267 -20.55 -30.15 -4.56
N GLY A 268 -19.28 -30.48 -4.60
CA GLY A 268 -18.67 -30.96 -5.81
C GLY A 268 -17.20 -30.60 -5.96
N CYS A 269 -16.61 -31.18 -6.98
CA CYS A 269 -15.20 -30.96 -7.29
C CYS A 269 -14.92 -29.47 -7.53
N PRO A 270 -14.03 -28.83 -6.79
CA PRO A 270 -13.71 -27.42 -6.98
C PRO A 270 -13.10 -27.12 -8.36
N PHE A 271 -12.81 -28.13 -9.14
CA PHE A 271 -12.24 -28.01 -10.49
C PHE A 271 -13.27 -27.66 -11.59
N THR A 272 -14.54 -27.77 -11.31
CA THR A 272 -15.60 -27.49 -12.29
C THR A 272 -16.19 -26.10 -12.16
N SER A 273 -15.87 -25.39 -11.08
CA SER A 273 -16.34 -24.03 -10.87
C SER A 273 -15.52 -23.02 -11.68
N LYS A 274 -16.20 -22.12 -12.39
CA LYS A 274 -15.54 -20.99 -13.06
C LYS A 274 -14.71 -20.22 -12.04
N ARG A 275 -13.49 -19.87 -12.41
CA ARG A 275 -12.67 -18.98 -11.58
C ARG A 275 -13.39 -17.65 -11.41
N ILE A 276 -13.46 -17.13 -10.19
CA ILE A 276 -13.84 -15.74 -9.98
C ILE A 276 -12.64 -14.90 -10.44
N THR A 277 -12.65 -14.48 -11.68
CA THR A 277 -11.61 -13.63 -12.27
C THR A 277 -12.03 -12.16 -12.28
N ASP A 278 -13.31 -11.91 -12.11
CA ASP A 278 -13.89 -10.57 -12.10
C ASP A 278 -14.09 -10.10 -10.65
N PRO A 279 -13.40 -9.04 -10.21
CA PRO A 279 -13.62 -8.42 -8.90
C PRO A 279 -15.09 -8.02 -8.66
N GLY A 280 -15.83 -7.75 -9.74
CA GLY A 280 -17.24 -7.44 -9.69
C GLY A 280 -18.12 -8.60 -9.26
N GLN A 281 -17.73 -9.82 -9.54
CA GLN A 281 -18.53 -11.01 -9.17
C GLN A 281 -18.60 -11.19 -7.65
N GLN A 282 -17.66 -10.66 -6.91
CA GLN A 282 -17.68 -10.76 -5.46
C GLN A 282 -18.74 -9.86 -4.80
N ALA A 283 -19.22 -8.83 -5.48
CA ALA A 283 -20.35 -8.03 -4.99
C ALA A 283 -21.65 -8.84 -4.85
N TYR A 284 -21.72 -10.02 -5.47
CA TYR A 284 -22.86 -10.95 -5.34
C TYR A 284 -22.75 -11.91 -4.16
N PHE A 285 -21.60 -11.94 -3.47
CA PHE A 285 -21.43 -12.75 -2.29
C PHE A 285 -21.70 -11.89 -1.05
N GLU A 286 -22.83 -12.13 -0.43
CA GLU A 286 -23.16 -11.50 0.82
C GLU A 286 -22.24 -12.00 1.96
N PRO A 287 -22.06 -11.21 3.03
CA PRO A 287 -21.43 -11.72 4.23
C PRO A 287 -22.13 -13.01 4.68
N PRO A 288 -21.40 -13.97 5.27
CA PRO A 288 -22.00 -15.20 5.75
C PRO A 288 -23.14 -14.90 6.72
N ASN A 289 -24.18 -15.70 6.66
CA ASN A 289 -25.28 -15.65 7.61
C ASN A 289 -24.71 -15.81 9.03
N VAL A 290 -25.30 -15.14 9.99
CA VAL A 290 -24.89 -15.14 11.40
C VAL A 290 -24.91 -16.53 12.04
N SER A 291 -25.60 -17.48 11.42
CA SER A 291 -25.62 -18.90 11.82
C SER A 291 -24.35 -19.67 11.45
N ASP A 292 -23.49 -19.10 10.59
CA ASP A 292 -22.25 -19.76 10.20
C ASP A 292 -21.25 -19.84 11.32
N SER A 293 -20.32 -20.79 11.21
CA SER A 293 -19.34 -21.02 12.26
C SER A 293 -18.55 -19.75 12.60
N SER A 294 -18.19 -19.60 13.85
CA SER A 294 -17.39 -18.48 14.33
C SER A 294 -16.07 -18.31 13.53
N ALA A 295 -15.46 -19.43 13.12
CA ALA A 295 -14.27 -19.45 12.29
C ALA A 295 -14.48 -18.71 10.96
N MET A 296 -15.62 -18.92 10.31
CA MET A 296 -15.93 -18.28 9.02
C MET A 296 -16.14 -16.78 9.17
N ARG A 297 -16.80 -16.33 10.21
CA ARG A 297 -17.01 -14.90 10.53
C ARG A 297 -15.70 -14.14 10.78
N HIS A 298 -14.70 -14.83 11.30
CA HIS A 298 -13.39 -14.27 11.59
C HIS A 298 -12.37 -14.52 10.48
N SER A 299 -12.79 -15.08 9.34
CA SER A 299 -11.89 -15.27 8.21
C SER A 299 -11.44 -13.92 7.63
N HIS A 300 -10.24 -13.91 7.03
CA HIS A 300 -9.64 -12.70 6.44
C HIS A 300 -10.60 -11.96 5.51
N VAL A 301 -11.25 -12.71 4.61
CA VAL A 301 -12.13 -12.12 3.59
C VAL A 301 -13.37 -11.51 4.22
N GLN A 302 -13.95 -12.13 5.24
CA GLN A 302 -15.13 -11.60 5.91
C GLN A 302 -14.83 -10.34 6.70
N LEU A 303 -13.68 -10.30 7.37
CA LEU A 303 -13.24 -9.13 8.12
C LEU A 303 -12.85 -7.97 7.20
N ALA A 304 -12.27 -8.27 6.03
CA ALA A 304 -11.84 -7.26 5.04
C ALA A 304 -12.94 -6.82 4.07
N ASN A 305 -14.08 -7.51 4.04
CA ASN A 305 -15.12 -7.26 3.05
C ASN A 305 -16.12 -6.21 3.54
N HIS A 306 -15.87 -4.97 3.19
CA HIS A 306 -16.75 -3.84 3.48
C HIS A 306 -17.53 -3.35 2.25
N HIS A 307 -17.71 -4.22 1.23
CA HIS A 307 -18.31 -3.80 -0.04
C HIS A 307 -19.77 -3.34 0.06
N LEU A 308 -20.48 -3.73 1.11
CA LEU A 308 -21.84 -3.27 1.38
C LEU A 308 -21.90 -1.89 2.05
N GLN A 309 -20.78 -1.40 2.58
CA GLN A 309 -20.76 -0.05 3.14
C GLN A 309 -20.79 0.98 2.02
N PRO A 310 -21.70 1.97 2.05
CA PRO A 310 -21.67 3.08 1.10
C PRO A 310 -20.33 3.79 1.15
N ILE A 311 -19.80 4.16 -0.02
CA ILE A 311 -18.53 4.90 -0.09
C ILE A 311 -18.68 6.29 0.54
N SER A 312 -19.84 6.88 0.41
CA SER A 312 -20.19 8.18 0.98
C SER A 312 -20.34 8.17 2.51
N ASP A 313 -20.37 6.99 3.12
CA ASP A 313 -20.45 6.90 4.58
C ASP A 313 -19.08 7.27 5.19
N PRO A 314 -19.01 8.32 6.03
CA PRO A 314 -17.77 8.71 6.71
C PRO A 314 -17.15 7.61 7.57
N SER A 315 -17.97 6.66 8.04
CA SER A 315 -17.51 5.50 8.81
C SER A 315 -17.01 4.34 7.95
N SER A 316 -17.12 4.43 6.62
CA SER A 316 -16.70 3.38 5.70
C SER A 316 -15.22 3.05 5.85
N LEU A 317 -14.91 1.76 5.95
CA LEU A 317 -13.53 1.25 5.98
C LEU A 317 -13.04 0.81 4.60
N ARG A 318 -13.78 1.13 3.54
CA ARG A 318 -13.40 0.76 2.17
C ARG A 318 -12.17 1.52 1.72
N ILE A 319 -11.21 0.77 1.17
CA ILE A 319 -9.95 1.27 0.61
C ILE A 319 -9.73 0.69 -0.78
N TYR A 320 -8.99 1.39 -1.63
CA TYR A 320 -8.51 0.83 -2.89
C TYR A 320 -7.11 0.28 -2.70
N ARG A 321 -6.93 -1.04 -2.92
CA ARG A 321 -5.65 -1.74 -2.75
C ARG A 321 -4.95 -1.92 -4.09
N GLN A 322 -3.64 -1.73 -4.06
CA GLN A 322 -2.76 -1.83 -5.22
C GLN A 322 -1.44 -2.48 -4.80
N GLY A 323 -1.53 -3.70 -4.24
CA GLY A 323 -0.40 -4.40 -3.66
C GLY A 323 0.51 -5.09 -4.69
N TYR A 324 1.75 -5.32 -4.27
CA TYR A 324 2.78 -6.01 -5.05
C TYR A 324 3.51 -7.02 -4.18
N GLU A 325 3.64 -8.24 -4.64
CA GLU A 325 4.41 -9.29 -3.97
C GLU A 325 5.89 -8.95 -3.97
N PHE A 326 6.63 -9.48 -3.00
CA PHE A 326 8.08 -9.41 -3.00
C PHE A 326 8.73 -10.75 -2.71
N PHE A 327 9.96 -10.87 -3.15
CA PHE A 327 10.88 -11.97 -2.84
C PHE A 327 12.26 -11.35 -2.60
N ASP A 328 12.76 -11.44 -1.38
CA ASP A 328 14.07 -10.92 -1.00
C ASP A 328 15.01 -12.07 -0.65
N GLU A 329 16.23 -12.00 -1.14
CA GLU A 329 17.32 -12.85 -0.69
C GLU A 329 17.80 -12.38 0.68
N VAL A 330 18.00 -13.33 1.59
CA VAL A 330 18.51 -13.07 2.95
C VAL A 330 19.62 -14.06 3.30
N THR A 331 20.48 -13.67 4.25
CA THR A 331 21.65 -14.47 4.63
C THR A 331 21.33 -15.62 5.59
N ALA A 332 20.16 -15.61 6.22
CA ALA A 332 19.73 -16.65 7.14
C ALA A 332 18.77 -17.64 6.45
N PRO A 333 18.80 -18.95 6.81
CA PRO A 333 17.82 -19.90 6.29
C PRO A 333 16.39 -19.44 6.53
N PRO A 334 15.49 -19.64 5.56
CA PRO A 334 15.61 -20.42 4.31
C PRO A 334 16.30 -19.69 3.14
N TYR A 335 17.05 -18.61 3.40
CA TYR A 335 17.78 -17.78 2.47
C TYR A 335 16.91 -16.90 1.58
N PHE A 336 15.63 -16.82 1.86
CA PHE A 336 14.70 -15.88 1.25
C PHE A 336 13.61 -15.44 2.23
N GLU A 337 13.05 -14.28 1.98
CA GLU A 337 11.85 -13.76 2.63
C GLU A 337 10.83 -13.33 1.57
N VAL A 338 9.56 -13.58 1.85
CA VAL A 338 8.46 -13.26 0.94
C VAL A 338 7.35 -12.53 1.66
N GLY A 339 6.55 -11.82 0.90
CA GLY A 339 5.40 -11.13 1.43
C GLY A 339 4.81 -10.14 0.45
N LEU A 340 4.12 -9.14 0.99
CA LEU A 340 3.37 -8.16 0.23
C LEU A 340 3.86 -6.74 0.56
N ASN A 341 4.19 -5.97 -0.47
CA ASN A 341 4.16 -4.53 -0.40
C ASN A 341 2.69 -4.11 -0.50
N PHE A 342 2.05 -3.98 0.64
CA PHE A 342 0.68 -3.49 0.69
C PHE A 342 0.69 -2.00 0.39
N VAL A 343 -0.04 -1.61 -0.64
CA VAL A 343 -0.30 -0.22 -1.00
C VAL A 343 -1.80 -0.04 -1.04
N SER A 344 -2.29 0.99 -0.38
CA SER A 344 -3.69 1.36 -0.47
C SER A 344 -3.84 2.86 -0.65
N PHE A 345 -4.91 3.24 -1.34
CA PHE A 345 -5.32 4.61 -1.52
C PHE A 345 -6.70 4.83 -0.89
N GLN A 346 -6.86 5.94 -0.21
CA GLN A 346 -8.07 6.33 0.50
C GLN A 346 -8.13 7.86 0.70
N ASP A 347 -9.32 8.36 0.93
CA ASP A 347 -9.56 9.77 1.24
C ASP A 347 -9.04 10.20 2.62
N THR A 348 -8.85 9.23 3.54
CA THR A 348 -8.24 9.43 4.86
C THR A 348 -7.48 8.18 5.31
N PRO A 349 -6.26 8.29 5.87
CA PRO A 349 -5.53 7.14 6.42
C PRO A 349 -6.24 6.50 7.62
N GLU A 350 -7.23 7.17 8.20
CA GLU A 350 -8.06 6.65 9.29
C GLU A 350 -8.74 5.33 8.92
N ARG A 351 -9.15 5.16 7.64
CA ARG A 351 -9.78 3.92 7.16
C ARG A 351 -8.89 2.71 7.38
N VAL A 352 -7.63 2.80 6.98
CA VAL A 352 -6.65 1.72 7.19
C VAL A 352 -6.34 1.54 8.66
N PHE A 353 -6.16 2.63 9.40
CA PHE A 353 -5.89 2.58 10.83
C PHE A 353 -7.00 1.85 11.58
N LYS A 354 -8.26 2.23 11.38
CA LYS A 354 -9.42 1.58 12.01
C LYS A 354 -9.53 0.11 11.60
N LEU A 355 -9.32 -0.20 10.32
CA LEU A 355 -9.34 -1.57 9.83
C LEU A 355 -8.32 -2.44 10.57
N LEU A 356 -7.09 -1.98 10.71
CA LEU A 356 -5.99 -2.74 11.29
C LEU A 356 -6.00 -2.79 12.82
N THR A 357 -6.65 -1.83 13.48
CA THR A 357 -6.73 -1.76 14.95
C THR A 357 -7.98 -2.42 15.52
N GLN A 358 -8.91 -2.85 14.68
CA GLN A 358 -10.03 -3.67 15.15
C GLN A 358 -9.49 -5.00 15.68
N GLY A 359 -9.69 -5.26 16.97
CA GLY A 359 -9.15 -6.43 17.65
C GLY A 359 -9.59 -7.77 17.05
N SER A 360 -10.74 -7.77 16.36
CA SER A 360 -11.26 -8.94 15.64
C SER A 360 -10.67 -9.10 14.23
N TRP A 361 -10.10 -8.06 13.65
CA TRP A 361 -9.71 -8.09 12.23
C TRP A 361 -8.54 -9.02 11.94
N LEU A 362 -7.61 -9.08 12.87
CA LEU A 362 -6.42 -9.88 12.70
C LEU A 362 -6.55 -11.30 13.24
N GLY A 363 -7.67 -11.57 13.93
CA GLY A 363 -8.00 -12.90 14.41
C GLY A 363 -6.90 -13.59 15.23
N GLY A 364 -6.96 -14.90 15.31
CA GLY A 364 -5.97 -15.70 16.04
C GLY A 364 -4.61 -15.81 15.35
N THR A 365 -4.49 -15.41 14.08
CA THR A 365 -3.26 -15.59 13.28
C THR A 365 -2.67 -14.31 12.74
N ASN A 366 -3.22 -13.16 13.10
CA ASN A 366 -3.00 -11.83 12.49
C ASN A 366 -3.20 -11.75 10.96
N LEU A 367 -3.86 -12.74 10.39
CA LEU A 367 -4.36 -12.76 9.02
C LEU A 367 -5.86 -13.04 8.96
N GLY A 368 -6.39 -13.68 9.97
CA GLY A 368 -7.77 -14.12 10.13
C GLY A 368 -7.84 -15.32 11.07
N GLY A 369 -9.02 -15.92 11.17
CA GLY A 369 -9.27 -17.08 12.02
C GLY A 369 -9.91 -16.71 13.36
N ASP A 370 -10.59 -17.66 13.96
CA ASP A 370 -11.29 -17.49 15.22
C ASP A 370 -10.28 -17.32 16.37
N PRO A 371 -10.30 -16.20 17.12
CA PRO A 371 -9.44 -16.02 18.28
C PRO A 371 -9.65 -17.08 19.37
N ALA A 372 -10.87 -17.63 19.48
CA ALA A 372 -11.20 -18.68 20.45
C ALA A 372 -10.70 -20.07 20.04
N GLN A 373 -10.35 -20.24 18.77
CA GLN A 373 -9.87 -21.50 18.20
C GLN A 373 -8.45 -21.33 17.61
N ALA A 374 -7.60 -20.66 18.37
CA ALA A 374 -6.22 -20.46 17.95
C ALA A 374 -5.54 -21.79 17.61
N ILE A 375 -4.95 -21.87 16.45
CA ILE A 375 -4.17 -23.04 16.00
C ILE A 375 -2.76 -22.86 16.56
N PRO A 376 -2.30 -23.73 17.48
CA PRO A 376 -0.98 -23.58 18.07
C PRO A 376 0.13 -23.47 17.01
N GLY A 377 0.98 -22.46 17.13
CA GLY A 377 2.09 -22.18 16.21
C GLY A 377 1.70 -21.42 14.95
N SER A 378 0.44 -20.99 14.82
CA SER A 378 -0.02 -20.14 13.71
C SER A 378 -0.14 -18.66 14.09
N GLU A 379 0.15 -18.32 15.33
CA GLU A 379 0.16 -16.95 15.79
C GLU A 379 1.18 -16.13 14.98
N SER A 380 0.84 -14.94 14.62
CA SER A 380 1.72 -14.04 13.88
C SER A 380 2.22 -14.62 12.54
N LEU A 381 1.28 -15.09 11.71
CA LEU A 381 1.59 -15.48 10.31
C LEU A 381 2.14 -14.31 9.51
N LEU A 382 1.69 -13.10 9.81
CA LEU A 382 2.15 -11.88 9.20
C LEU A 382 2.96 -11.03 10.18
N SER A 383 3.96 -10.33 9.67
CA SER A 383 4.68 -9.30 10.42
C SER A 383 4.97 -8.10 9.55
N VAL A 384 4.85 -6.89 10.11
CA VAL A 384 5.13 -5.65 9.39
C VAL A 384 6.55 -5.20 9.68
N GLU A 385 7.32 -5.00 8.62
CA GLU A 385 8.69 -4.48 8.70
C GLU A 385 8.70 -2.95 8.67
N ALA A 386 7.88 -2.38 7.79
CA ALA A 386 7.82 -0.95 7.55
C ALA A 386 6.38 -0.52 7.28
N ALA A 387 5.97 0.65 7.74
CA ALA A 387 4.66 1.21 7.44
C ALA A 387 4.65 2.74 7.56
N GLY A 388 3.82 3.38 6.75
CA GLY A 388 3.59 4.82 6.81
C GLY A 388 2.44 5.25 5.93
N SER A 389 1.86 6.41 6.26
CA SER A 389 0.88 7.08 5.41
C SER A 389 1.42 8.41 4.92
N TYR A 390 1.06 8.74 3.69
CA TYR A 390 1.56 9.90 2.96
C TYR A 390 0.39 10.60 2.28
N LEU A 391 0.36 11.92 2.35
CA LEU A 391 -0.49 12.70 1.47
C LEU A 391 0.09 12.64 0.06
N VAL A 392 -0.73 12.29 -0.90
CA VAL A 392 -0.45 12.36 -2.34
C VAL A 392 -1.24 13.54 -2.87
N PRO A 393 -0.64 14.73 -3.07
CA PRO A 393 -1.36 15.90 -3.51
C PRO A 393 -1.92 15.74 -4.92
N PRO A 394 -2.94 16.49 -5.30
CA PRO A 394 -3.46 16.50 -6.65
C PRO A 394 -2.41 17.02 -7.64
N LEU A 395 -2.53 16.64 -8.91
CA LEU A 395 -1.77 17.29 -10.00
C LEU A 395 -2.38 18.64 -10.33
N ARG A 396 -1.52 19.67 -10.39
CA ARG A 396 -1.89 21.02 -10.83
C ARG A 396 -1.01 21.44 -12.00
N ALA A 397 -1.60 22.11 -12.96
CA ALA A 397 -0.92 22.47 -14.21
C ALA A 397 0.22 23.50 -14.02
N ASP A 398 0.15 24.28 -12.96
CA ASP A 398 1.09 25.35 -12.61
C ASP A 398 2.24 24.89 -11.70
N GLU A 399 2.27 23.61 -11.33
CA GLU A 399 3.26 23.04 -10.44
C GLU A 399 4.45 22.42 -11.17
N VAL A 400 5.65 22.67 -10.65
CA VAL A 400 6.89 22.05 -11.15
C VAL A 400 6.94 20.55 -10.82
N PHE A 401 6.37 20.18 -9.68
CA PHE A 401 6.14 18.81 -9.22
C PHE A 401 4.93 18.82 -8.27
N PRO A 402 4.23 17.69 -8.10
CA PRO A 402 3.01 17.66 -7.30
C PRO A 402 3.21 18.22 -5.89
N GLY A 403 2.43 19.22 -5.50
CA GLY A 403 2.49 19.88 -4.20
C GLY A 403 3.58 20.94 -4.05
N SER A 404 4.29 21.31 -5.13
CA SER A 404 5.38 22.28 -5.06
C SER A 404 4.93 23.67 -4.60
N THR A 405 3.80 24.15 -5.10
CA THR A 405 3.27 25.49 -4.78
C THR A 405 2.70 25.57 -3.37
N GLU A 406 2.19 24.48 -2.83
CA GLU A 406 1.51 24.43 -1.55
C GLU A 406 2.44 24.11 -0.39
N LEU A 407 3.47 23.31 -0.63
CA LEU A 407 4.28 22.74 0.43
C LEU A 407 5.70 23.32 0.52
N LEU A 408 6.36 23.52 -0.63
CA LEU A 408 7.82 23.61 -0.65
C LEU A 408 8.39 24.80 -1.41
N GLN A 409 7.58 25.71 -1.92
CA GLN A 409 8.05 26.93 -2.60
C GLN A 409 7.81 28.21 -1.80
#